data_c4e2c5d8b899c19b102dd31b866e6bee
#
_entry.id   c4e2c5d8b899c19b102dd31b866e6bee
#
_cell.length_a   1.000
_cell.length_b   1.000
_cell.length_c   1.000
_cell.angle_alpha   90.00
_cell.angle_beta   90.00
_cell.angle_gamma   90.00
#
_symmetry.space_group_name_H-M   'P 1'
#
loop_
_entity.id
_entity.type
_entity.pdbx_description
1 polymer ?
#
loop_
_entity_poly.entity_id
_entity_poly.type
_entity_poly.pdbx_seq_one_letter_code
_entity_poly.pdbx_strand_id
1 'polypeptide(L)'
;MLDIIFYSAFVSVLIYSIIESAKFIENINIFAVGRRNFSTFSLTMTIVATWVSGSGFFINLTQFYKSGLFYLIPAIFMCFSLLFVSLFIAKRMKPYLGFSSVAAIMGHRYGHKIRVITAIAGAVGVMGLIAVQFKIFASLGSYIWGEYNINPSWYVIFFGSIITLYSSFGGVQSVIKTDIIQAVCFFISIIIAIVVLYLKVDSIPQEILSKVDVSKFHIKSIFQSESDKIWNFILLCVYFLIPGMNPASIQRLTMGFHVDQLRSSWFISFLLLLIVKLTCAYIVYLLYLTNPNLQESQLFPTLINSFEIDGVKAILIIGIISMAMSTADSFLNISAVLIANDTYAYKQSSVKKLSIARKWSFIIGISAIILTFFKNDLLSLLLFANSFYIPIVTVPLLALIFNFKLTERCVIFSMATSFIFVCVCHFIIHVSFEPIMPAMLLNAVVLFTSHYIIEKWELLSRFGITSNLYKIRKSN
;
A
#
# COMPACT_ATOMS: atom_id res chain seq x y z
N MET A 1 0.36 -34.34 6.16
CA MET A 1 -0.83 -34.29 7.06
C MET A 1 -0.84 -33.04 7.95
N LEU A 2 0.27 -32.68 8.60
CA LEU A 2 0.39 -31.48 9.45
C LEU A 2 0.07 -30.19 8.69
N ASP A 3 0.54 -30.05 7.45
CA ASP A 3 0.28 -28.86 6.63
C ASP A 3 -1.22 -28.58 6.43
N ILE A 4 -2.01 -29.63 6.16
CA ILE A 4 -3.47 -29.50 5.99
C ILE A 4 -4.13 -29.04 7.29
N ILE A 5 -3.66 -29.55 8.44
CA ILE A 5 -4.17 -29.14 9.75
C ILE A 5 -3.90 -27.64 9.99
N PHE A 6 -2.67 -27.16 9.72
CA PHE A 6 -2.33 -25.75 9.86
C PHE A 6 -3.14 -24.85 8.92
N TYR A 7 -3.28 -25.22 7.65
CA TYR A 7 -4.10 -24.45 6.70
C TYR A 7 -5.58 -24.40 7.13
N SER A 8 -6.15 -25.54 7.52
CA SER A 8 -7.55 -25.59 7.95
C SER A 8 -7.80 -24.83 9.25
N ALA A 9 -6.88 -24.89 10.22
CA ALA A 9 -6.95 -24.11 11.45
C ALA A 9 -6.89 -22.61 11.15
N PHE A 10 -5.95 -22.15 10.32
CA PHE A 10 -5.82 -20.76 9.93
C PHE A 10 -7.10 -20.23 9.26
N VAL A 11 -7.61 -20.95 8.26
CA VAL A 11 -8.85 -20.57 7.56
C VAL A 11 -10.04 -20.54 8.50
N SER A 12 -10.17 -21.52 9.41
CA SER A 12 -11.27 -21.60 10.38
C SER A 12 -11.27 -20.39 11.33
N VAL A 13 -10.11 -20.00 11.83
CA VAL A 13 -9.96 -18.84 12.73
C VAL A 13 -10.31 -17.54 12.01
N LEU A 14 -9.90 -17.38 10.74
CA LEU A 14 -10.27 -16.23 9.95
C LEU A 14 -11.78 -16.15 9.69
N ILE A 15 -12.39 -17.25 9.25
CA ILE A 15 -13.84 -17.32 9.00
C ILE A 15 -14.63 -16.98 10.28
N TYR A 16 -14.24 -17.55 11.41
CA TYR A 16 -14.88 -17.25 12.70
C TYR A 16 -14.81 -15.75 13.04
N SER A 17 -13.62 -15.13 12.90
CA SER A 17 -13.42 -13.72 13.18
C SER A 17 -14.27 -12.81 12.28
N ILE A 18 -14.43 -13.18 11.01
CA ILE A 18 -15.24 -12.45 10.03
C ILE A 18 -16.75 -12.55 10.38
N ILE A 19 -17.24 -13.76 10.63
CA ILE A 19 -18.66 -13.99 10.96
C ILE A 19 -19.05 -13.25 12.23
N GLU A 20 -18.20 -13.29 13.26
CA GLU A 20 -18.44 -12.57 14.50
C GLU A 20 -18.50 -11.06 14.28
N SER A 21 -17.58 -10.52 13.49
CA SER A 21 -17.49 -9.08 13.25
C SER A 21 -18.61 -8.55 12.36
N ALA A 22 -19.05 -9.34 11.37
CA ALA A 22 -20.10 -8.95 10.43
C ALA A 22 -21.47 -8.68 11.10
N LYS A 23 -21.73 -9.29 12.26
CA LYS A 23 -22.96 -9.10 13.04
C LYS A 23 -23.18 -7.68 13.55
N PHE A 24 -22.10 -6.89 13.67
CA PHE A 24 -22.12 -5.56 14.27
C PHE A 24 -22.12 -4.40 13.26
N ILE A 25 -22.22 -4.69 11.95
CA ILE A 25 -22.13 -3.69 10.90
C ILE A 25 -23.54 -3.24 10.48
N GLU A 26 -23.96 -2.09 11.01
CA GLU A 26 -25.29 -1.54 10.80
C GLU A 26 -25.33 -0.45 9.71
N ASN A 27 -24.21 0.24 9.49
CA ASN A 27 -24.15 1.37 8.58
C ASN A 27 -22.76 1.56 7.97
N ILE A 28 -22.68 2.45 6.96
CA ILE A 28 -21.44 2.72 6.22
C ILE A 28 -20.33 3.30 7.10
N ASN A 29 -20.62 4.05 8.14
CA ASN A 29 -19.59 4.63 9.00
C ASN A 29 -18.93 3.56 9.86
N ILE A 30 -19.71 2.62 10.43
CA ILE A 30 -19.17 1.46 11.15
C ILE A 30 -18.38 0.56 10.19
N PHE A 31 -18.86 0.41 8.96
CA PHE A 31 -18.14 -0.33 7.92
C PHE A 31 -16.80 0.32 7.57
N ALA A 32 -16.73 1.65 7.52
CA ALA A 32 -15.55 2.42 7.10
C ALA A 32 -14.52 2.65 8.22
N VAL A 33 -14.92 3.07 9.41
CA VAL A 33 -14.01 3.49 10.50
C VAL A 33 -14.26 2.78 11.81
N GLY A 34 -15.20 1.84 11.85
CA GLY A 34 -15.58 1.10 13.05
C GLY A 34 -16.25 2.00 14.09
N ARG A 35 -16.29 1.52 15.32
CA ARG A 35 -16.78 2.30 16.47
C ARG A 35 -15.72 3.19 17.10
N ARG A 36 -14.52 3.22 16.51
CA ARG A 36 -13.35 4.02 16.96
C ARG A 36 -12.91 3.73 18.41
N ASN A 37 -13.21 2.58 18.92
CA ASN A 37 -12.82 2.13 20.27
C ASN A 37 -11.64 1.14 20.24
N PHE A 38 -10.81 1.24 19.21
CA PHE A 38 -9.64 0.38 19.03
C PHE A 38 -8.53 0.73 20.01
N SER A 39 -7.84 -0.28 20.53
CA SER A 39 -6.62 -0.06 21.32
C SER A 39 -5.46 0.43 20.45
N THR A 40 -4.44 1.03 21.07
CA THR A 40 -3.18 1.38 20.40
C THR A 40 -2.55 0.15 19.76
N PHE A 41 -2.59 -1.00 20.43
CA PHE A 41 -2.11 -2.27 19.89
C PHE A 41 -2.85 -2.67 18.62
N SER A 42 -4.19 -2.66 18.62
CA SER A 42 -4.98 -3.01 17.44
C SER A 42 -4.71 -2.07 16.26
N LEU A 43 -4.60 -0.76 16.50
CA LEU A 43 -4.24 0.20 15.45
C LEU A 43 -2.81 -0.03 14.94
N THR A 44 -1.87 -0.31 15.80
CA THR A 44 -0.49 -0.64 15.39
C THR A 44 -0.47 -1.88 14.51
N MET A 45 -1.12 -2.97 14.95
CA MET A 45 -1.11 -4.22 14.19
C MET A 45 -1.77 -4.08 12.82
N THR A 46 -2.89 -3.37 12.71
CA THR A 46 -3.52 -3.13 11.39
C THR A 46 -2.68 -2.21 10.49
N ILE A 47 -1.96 -1.21 11.04
CA ILE A 47 -1.01 -0.40 10.26
C ILE A 47 0.11 -1.29 9.75
N VAL A 48 0.76 -2.06 10.62
CA VAL A 48 1.87 -2.95 10.25
C VAL A 48 1.41 -4.00 9.24
N ALA A 49 0.28 -4.67 9.46
CA ALA A 49 -0.26 -5.67 8.56
C ALA A 49 -0.60 -5.11 7.16
N THR A 50 -1.03 -3.84 7.07
CA THR A 50 -1.27 -3.18 5.79
C THR A 50 0.04 -2.79 5.07
N TRP A 51 1.10 -2.44 5.82
CA TRP A 51 2.39 -2.03 5.26
C TRP A 51 3.36 -3.19 4.98
N VAL A 52 3.27 -4.28 5.75
CA VAL A 52 3.99 -5.53 5.51
C VAL A 52 3.16 -6.38 4.56
N SER A 53 3.20 -6.04 3.29
CA SER A 53 2.42 -6.72 2.25
C SER A 53 3.16 -7.92 1.67
N GLY A 54 2.42 -8.89 1.14
CA GLY A 54 2.99 -10.03 0.43
C GLY A 54 3.85 -9.60 -0.76
N SER A 55 3.36 -8.65 -1.57
CA SER A 55 4.12 -8.08 -2.69
C SER A 55 5.37 -7.33 -2.21
N GLY A 56 5.27 -6.57 -1.12
CA GLY A 56 6.42 -5.90 -0.51
C GLY A 56 7.48 -6.88 -0.02
N PHE A 57 7.09 -8.02 0.53
CA PHE A 57 8.02 -9.08 0.92
C PHE A 57 8.78 -9.64 -0.30
N PHE A 58 8.08 -9.98 -1.38
CA PHE A 58 8.69 -10.45 -2.62
C PHE A 58 9.65 -9.44 -3.25
N ILE A 59 9.22 -8.18 -3.33
CA ILE A 59 10.05 -7.09 -3.86
C ILE A 59 11.32 -6.93 -3.00
N ASN A 60 11.20 -6.99 -1.68
CA ASN A 60 12.35 -6.89 -0.80
C ASN A 60 13.31 -8.09 -0.99
N LEU A 61 12.79 -9.34 -1.07
CA LEU A 61 13.62 -10.52 -1.36
C LEU A 61 14.44 -10.31 -2.63
N THR A 62 13.77 -9.93 -3.73
CA THR A 62 14.41 -9.74 -5.03
C THR A 62 15.43 -8.59 -5.00
N GLN A 63 15.06 -7.45 -4.45
CA GLN A 63 15.94 -6.26 -4.45
C GLN A 63 17.14 -6.42 -3.52
N PHE A 64 16.97 -7.02 -2.32
CA PHE A 64 18.10 -7.33 -1.44
C PHE A 64 19.01 -8.41 -2.05
N TYR A 65 18.45 -9.41 -2.73
CA TYR A 65 19.28 -10.43 -3.38
C TYR A 65 20.10 -9.85 -4.55
N LYS A 66 19.50 -8.94 -5.34
CA LYS A 66 20.14 -8.28 -6.48
C LYS A 66 21.20 -7.26 -6.07
N SER A 67 20.82 -6.37 -5.15
CA SER A 67 21.59 -5.16 -4.81
C SER A 67 22.27 -5.22 -3.43
N GLY A 68 22.10 -6.31 -2.68
CA GLY A 68 22.68 -6.46 -1.33
C GLY A 68 22.21 -5.36 -0.38
N LEU A 69 23.12 -4.90 0.50
CA LEU A 69 22.83 -3.86 1.47
C LEU A 69 22.59 -2.48 0.85
N PHE A 70 22.93 -2.26 -0.41
CA PHE A 70 22.60 -1.01 -1.10
C PHE A 70 21.10 -0.72 -1.07
N TYR A 71 20.25 -1.74 -1.22
CA TYR A 71 18.79 -1.58 -1.15
C TYR A 71 18.28 -1.25 0.27
N LEU A 72 19.12 -1.37 1.30
CA LEU A 72 18.71 -1.01 2.67
C LEU A 72 18.35 0.47 2.79
N ILE A 73 18.99 1.36 2.01
CA ILE A 73 18.70 2.79 2.04
C ILE A 73 17.24 3.08 1.67
N PRO A 74 16.73 2.74 0.47
CA PRO A 74 15.32 2.97 0.15
C PRO A 74 14.36 2.23 1.09
N ALA A 75 14.72 1.04 1.58
CA ALA A 75 13.90 0.31 2.55
C ALA A 75 13.77 1.06 3.89
N ILE A 76 14.83 1.70 4.37
CA ILE A 76 14.82 2.55 5.57
C ILE A 76 14.03 3.85 5.32
N PHE A 77 14.16 4.47 4.13
CA PHE A 77 13.37 5.66 3.78
C PHE A 77 11.86 5.36 3.84
N MET A 78 11.43 4.18 3.42
CA MET A 78 10.05 3.74 3.59
C MET A 78 9.63 3.70 5.07
N CYS A 79 10.49 3.25 5.97
CA CYS A 79 10.21 3.28 7.41
C CYS A 79 10.11 4.73 7.92
N PHE A 80 11.02 5.61 7.51
CA PHE A 80 10.97 7.03 7.89
C PHE A 80 9.70 7.74 7.42
N SER A 81 9.04 7.28 6.36
CA SER A 81 7.73 7.80 5.97
C SER A 81 6.68 7.61 7.07
N LEU A 82 6.69 6.47 7.79
CA LEU A 82 5.80 6.23 8.93
C LEU A 82 6.16 7.11 10.13
N LEU A 83 7.45 7.31 10.37
CA LEU A 83 7.93 8.24 11.40
C LEU A 83 7.45 9.66 11.12
N PHE A 84 7.55 10.11 9.85
CA PHE A 84 7.02 11.40 9.43
C PHE A 84 5.51 11.52 9.69
N VAL A 85 4.75 10.48 9.38
CA VAL A 85 3.31 10.43 9.68
C VAL A 85 3.07 10.58 11.19
N SER A 86 3.79 9.85 12.04
CA SER A 86 3.67 9.94 13.50
C SER A 86 3.96 11.34 14.03
N LEU A 87 5.07 11.96 13.57
CA LEU A 87 5.56 13.22 14.13
C LEU A 87 4.77 14.45 13.61
N PHE A 88 4.42 14.45 12.33
CA PHE A 88 3.90 15.64 11.65
C PHE A 88 2.43 15.53 11.24
N ILE A 89 2.01 14.38 10.68
CA ILE A 89 0.66 14.22 10.14
C ILE A 89 -0.34 13.90 11.24
N ALA A 90 -0.06 12.92 12.10
CA ALA A 90 -0.99 12.47 13.13
C ALA A 90 -1.46 13.63 14.04
N LYS A 91 -0.56 14.55 14.39
CA LYS A 91 -0.91 15.75 15.18
C LYS A 91 -1.99 16.63 14.51
N ARG A 92 -1.98 16.66 13.18
CA ARG A 92 -2.87 17.51 12.38
C ARG A 92 -4.19 16.83 12.00
N MET A 93 -4.32 15.53 12.34
CA MET A 93 -5.54 14.76 12.04
C MET A 93 -6.71 15.04 12.99
N LYS A 94 -6.53 15.82 14.07
CA LYS A 94 -7.59 16.10 15.04
C LYS A 94 -8.93 16.54 14.42
N PRO A 95 -8.97 17.45 13.42
CA PRO A 95 -10.23 17.86 12.78
C PRO A 95 -10.86 16.77 11.89
N TYR A 96 -10.09 15.74 11.51
CA TYR A 96 -10.49 14.72 10.53
C TYR A 96 -10.76 13.36 11.16
N LEU A 97 -10.69 13.24 12.49
CA LEU A 97 -11.01 12.01 13.20
C LEU A 97 -12.46 11.61 12.95
N GLY A 98 -12.69 10.36 12.56
CA GLY A 98 -14.03 9.83 12.27
C GLY A 98 -14.53 10.06 10.84
N PHE A 99 -13.75 10.73 9.98
CA PHE A 99 -14.07 10.78 8.55
C PHE A 99 -13.93 9.39 7.93
N SER A 100 -14.88 9.02 7.09
CA SER A 100 -14.96 7.68 6.49
C SER A 100 -13.88 7.39 5.44
N SER A 101 -13.28 8.43 4.83
CA SER A 101 -12.34 8.28 3.73
C SER A 101 -11.50 9.54 3.49
N VAL A 102 -10.41 9.38 2.74
CA VAL A 102 -9.62 10.53 2.23
C VAL A 102 -10.46 11.45 1.35
N ALA A 103 -11.37 10.90 0.55
CA ALA A 103 -12.26 11.68 -0.32
C ALA A 103 -13.25 12.52 0.49
N ALA A 104 -13.73 12.00 1.63
CA ALA A 104 -14.56 12.77 2.55
C ALA A 104 -13.80 13.95 3.15
N ILE A 105 -12.54 13.78 3.53
CA ILE A 105 -11.65 14.85 4.03
C ILE A 105 -11.46 15.93 2.95
N MET A 106 -11.07 15.53 1.75
CA MET A 106 -10.83 16.43 0.62
C MET A 106 -12.12 17.18 0.25
N GLY A 107 -13.23 16.47 0.22
CA GLY A 107 -14.54 17.06 -0.08
C GLY A 107 -15.05 18.03 0.97
N HIS A 108 -14.75 17.81 2.25
CA HIS A 108 -15.07 18.74 3.33
C HIS A 108 -14.38 20.09 3.16
N ARG A 109 -13.15 20.09 2.66
CA ARG A 109 -12.35 21.32 2.50
C ARG A 109 -12.53 22.00 1.15
N TYR A 110 -12.58 21.21 0.06
CA TYR A 110 -12.49 21.72 -1.30
C TYR A 110 -13.77 21.54 -2.13
N GLY A 111 -14.79 20.89 -1.57
CA GLY A 111 -16.07 20.72 -2.24
C GLY A 111 -16.30 19.36 -2.90
N HIS A 112 -17.52 19.17 -3.39
CA HIS A 112 -17.99 17.86 -3.85
C HIS A 112 -17.26 17.32 -5.10
N LYS A 113 -16.85 18.19 -6.03
CA LYS A 113 -16.14 17.76 -7.23
C LYS A 113 -14.82 17.09 -6.89
N ILE A 114 -14.02 17.70 -6.00
CA ILE A 114 -12.75 17.13 -5.53
C ILE A 114 -12.98 15.84 -4.74
N ARG A 115 -14.06 15.75 -3.95
CA ARG A 115 -14.47 14.51 -3.29
C ARG A 115 -14.60 13.36 -4.28
N VAL A 116 -15.34 13.57 -5.38
CA VAL A 116 -15.57 12.55 -6.41
C VAL A 116 -14.27 12.17 -7.14
N ILE A 117 -13.47 13.18 -7.55
CA ILE A 117 -12.19 12.94 -8.23
C ILE A 117 -11.26 12.12 -7.32
N THR A 118 -11.14 12.50 -6.03
CA THR A 118 -10.31 11.78 -5.06
C THR A 118 -10.81 10.35 -4.84
N ALA A 119 -12.13 10.15 -4.79
CA ALA A 119 -12.72 8.82 -4.62
C ALA A 119 -12.41 7.89 -5.79
N ILE A 120 -12.56 8.40 -7.01
CA ILE A 120 -12.29 7.62 -8.24
C ILE A 120 -10.79 7.31 -8.34
N ALA A 121 -9.92 8.30 -8.19
CA ALA A 121 -8.47 8.10 -8.21
C ALA A 121 -8.01 7.10 -7.14
N GLY A 122 -8.58 7.21 -5.93
CA GLY A 122 -8.31 6.28 -4.83
C GLY A 122 -8.78 4.87 -5.12
N ALA A 123 -9.98 4.69 -5.64
CA ALA A 123 -10.53 3.37 -5.97
C ALA A 123 -9.74 2.68 -7.09
N VAL A 124 -9.35 3.41 -8.14
CA VAL A 124 -8.54 2.88 -9.26
C VAL A 124 -7.14 2.49 -8.79
N GLY A 125 -6.45 3.37 -8.04
CA GLY A 125 -5.12 3.07 -7.52
C GLY A 125 -5.14 1.86 -6.57
N VAL A 126 -6.11 1.81 -5.66
CA VAL A 126 -6.25 0.70 -4.69
C VAL A 126 -6.61 -0.62 -5.39
N MET A 127 -7.44 -0.60 -6.44
CA MET A 127 -7.76 -1.79 -7.24
C MET A 127 -6.50 -2.43 -7.85
N GLY A 128 -5.59 -1.60 -8.37
CA GLY A 128 -4.30 -2.09 -8.85
C GLY A 128 -3.43 -2.68 -7.73
N LEU A 129 -3.43 -2.07 -6.53
CA LEU A 129 -2.72 -2.61 -5.37
C LEU A 129 -3.28 -3.96 -4.89
N ILE A 130 -4.60 -4.17 -4.98
CA ILE A 130 -5.23 -5.48 -4.71
C ILE A 130 -4.75 -6.51 -5.74
N ALA A 131 -4.70 -6.14 -7.03
CA ALA A 131 -4.21 -7.02 -8.09
C ALA A 131 -2.76 -7.49 -7.84
N VAL A 132 -1.90 -6.59 -7.33
CA VAL A 132 -0.53 -6.94 -6.92
C VAL A 132 -0.52 -8.01 -5.83
N GLN A 133 -1.41 -7.92 -4.82
CA GLN A 133 -1.51 -8.95 -3.77
C GLN A 133 -2.03 -10.27 -4.31
N PHE A 134 -3.04 -10.23 -5.18
CA PHE A 134 -3.59 -11.46 -5.79
C PHE A 134 -2.57 -12.20 -6.65
N LYS A 135 -1.64 -11.49 -7.28
CA LYS A 135 -0.57 -12.11 -8.05
C LYS A 135 0.35 -13.02 -7.22
N ILE A 136 0.51 -12.74 -5.92
CA ILE A 136 1.28 -13.58 -5.01
C ILE A 136 0.70 -14.98 -4.90
N PHE A 137 -0.63 -15.13 -4.97
CA PHE A 137 -1.28 -16.44 -4.88
C PHE A 137 -0.98 -17.34 -6.06
N ALA A 138 -0.65 -16.78 -7.24
CA ALA A 138 -0.17 -17.58 -8.36
C ALA A 138 1.13 -18.32 -8.02
N SER A 139 2.05 -17.63 -7.34
CA SER A 139 3.33 -18.21 -6.92
C SER A 139 3.18 -19.18 -5.74
N LEU A 140 2.25 -18.91 -4.82
CA LEU A 140 2.02 -19.76 -3.64
C LEU A 140 1.24 -21.04 -3.96
N GLY A 141 0.30 -20.97 -4.87
CA GLY A 141 -0.61 -22.08 -5.16
C GLY A 141 0.12 -23.35 -5.60
N SER A 142 1.19 -23.22 -6.39
CA SER A 142 2.00 -24.36 -6.83
C SER A 142 2.68 -25.11 -5.66
N TYR A 143 2.89 -24.46 -4.52
CA TYR A 143 3.49 -25.09 -3.32
C TYR A 143 2.46 -25.73 -2.40
N ILE A 144 1.20 -25.30 -2.47
CA ILE A 144 0.10 -25.89 -1.69
C ILE A 144 -0.44 -27.13 -2.39
N TRP A 145 -0.55 -27.09 -3.73
CA TRP A 145 -1.14 -28.16 -4.56
C TRP A 145 -0.23 -28.63 -5.70
N GLY A 146 1.08 -28.63 -5.48
CA GLY A 146 2.11 -28.89 -6.52
C GLY A 146 1.97 -30.22 -7.27
N GLU A 147 1.36 -31.23 -6.67
CA GLU A 147 1.14 -32.56 -7.30
C GLU A 147 0.13 -32.52 -8.46
N TYR A 148 -0.76 -31.51 -8.50
CA TYR A 148 -1.89 -31.45 -9.45
C TYR A 148 -1.59 -30.67 -10.74
N ASN A 149 -0.40 -30.12 -10.92
CA ASN A 149 0.02 -29.35 -12.12
C ASN A 149 -1.05 -28.33 -12.61
N ILE A 150 -1.68 -27.62 -11.66
CA ILE A 150 -2.74 -26.64 -11.93
C ILE A 150 -2.13 -25.34 -12.47
N ASN A 151 -2.71 -24.78 -13.54
CA ASN A 151 -2.28 -23.49 -14.06
C ASN A 151 -2.34 -22.41 -12.96
N PRO A 152 -1.24 -21.64 -12.76
CA PRO A 152 -1.16 -20.60 -11.70
C PRO A 152 -2.31 -19.59 -11.70
N SER A 153 -2.94 -19.35 -12.84
CA SER A 153 -4.11 -18.45 -12.95
C SER A 153 -5.31 -18.90 -12.11
N TRP A 154 -5.50 -20.21 -11.94
CA TRP A 154 -6.60 -20.73 -11.13
C TRP A 154 -6.43 -20.43 -9.64
N TYR A 155 -5.20 -20.38 -9.15
CA TYR A 155 -4.93 -19.99 -7.76
C TYR A 155 -5.29 -18.52 -7.50
N VAL A 156 -4.99 -17.63 -8.46
CA VAL A 156 -5.42 -16.22 -8.38
C VAL A 156 -6.93 -16.11 -8.32
N ILE A 157 -7.63 -16.82 -9.21
CA ILE A 157 -9.11 -16.79 -9.25
C ILE A 157 -9.68 -17.36 -7.95
N PHE A 158 -9.18 -18.48 -7.47
CA PHE A 158 -9.67 -19.14 -6.26
C PHE A 158 -9.46 -18.28 -5.00
N PHE A 159 -8.22 -17.91 -4.68
CA PHE A 159 -7.93 -17.10 -3.50
C PHE A 159 -8.50 -15.70 -3.61
N GLY A 160 -8.36 -15.05 -4.77
CA GLY A 160 -8.91 -13.73 -5.02
C GLY A 160 -10.43 -13.69 -4.85
N SER A 161 -11.15 -14.73 -5.29
CA SER A 161 -12.61 -14.84 -5.11
C SER A 161 -12.98 -15.02 -3.64
N ILE A 162 -12.28 -15.88 -2.90
CA ILE A 162 -12.51 -16.08 -1.47
C ILE A 162 -12.30 -14.76 -0.70
N ILE A 163 -11.17 -14.07 -0.94
CA ILE A 163 -10.85 -12.81 -0.26
C ILE A 163 -11.91 -11.76 -0.58
N THR A 164 -12.27 -11.64 -1.86
CA THR A 164 -13.30 -10.70 -2.32
C THR A 164 -14.65 -10.96 -1.66
N LEU A 165 -15.08 -12.22 -1.58
CA LEU A 165 -16.35 -12.59 -0.97
C LEU A 165 -16.40 -12.22 0.50
N TYR A 166 -15.45 -12.70 1.32
CA TYR A 166 -15.54 -12.45 2.75
C TYR A 166 -15.28 -10.99 3.13
N SER A 167 -14.38 -10.30 2.45
CA SER A 167 -14.06 -8.90 2.70
C SER A 167 -15.25 -7.97 2.40
N SER A 168 -16.11 -8.35 1.44
CA SER A 168 -17.31 -7.59 1.10
C SER A 168 -18.33 -7.51 2.26
N PHE A 169 -18.30 -8.44 3.20
CA PHE A 169 -19.24 -8.48 4.33
C PHE A 169 -18.64 -7.93 5.63
N GLY A 170 -17.33 -8.07 5.83
CA GLY A 170 -16.67 -7.92 7.12
C GLY A 170 -16.46 -6.48 7.63
N GLY A 171 -16.38 -5.47 6.77
CA GLY A 171 -16.06 -4.09 7.17
C GLY A 171 -14.74 -3.96 7.93
N VAL A 172 -14.39 -2.73 8.35
CA VAL A 172 -13.10 -2.44 8.99
C VAL A 172 -12.88 -3.12 10.34
N GLN A 173 -13.95 -3.44 11.09
CA GLN A 173 -13.81 -4.15 12.37
C GLN A 173 -13.34 -5.59 12.16
N SER A 174 -13.83 -6.25 11.11
CA SER A 174 -13.35 -7.56 10.72
C SER A 174 -11.90 -7.50 10.26
N VAL A 175 -11.59 -6.52 9.40
CA VAL A 175 -10.23 -6.31 8.89
C VAL A 175 -9.22 -6.16 10.04
N ILE A 176 -9.51 -5.35 11.05
CA ILE A 176 -8.60 -5.16 12.19
C ILE A 176 -8.40 -6.46 12.99
N LYS A 177 -9.47 -7.24 13.23
CA LYS A 177 -9.33 -8.50 13.94
C LYS A 177 -8.51 -9.53 13.16
N THR A 178 -8.77 -9.64 11.86
CA THR A 178 -7.98 -10.52 10.98
C THR A 178 -6.55 -10.03 10.83
N ASP A 179 -6.32 -8.72 10.72
CA ASP A 179 -4.97 -8.12 10.66
C ASP A 179 -4.11 -8.47 11.88
N ILE A 180 -4.69 -8.50 13.08
CA ILE A 180 -3.95 -8.91 14.30
C ILE A 180 -3.50 -10.37 14.20
N ILE A 181 -4.39 -11.27 13.79
CA ILE A 181 -4.08 -12.69 13.64
C ILE A 181 -3.02 -12.88 12.55
N GLN A 182 -3.22 -12.24 11.42
CA GLN A 182 -2.31 -12.29 10.28
C GLN A 182 -0.94 -11.69 10.61
N ALA A 183 -0.89 -10.60 11.40
CA ALA A 183 0.37 -10.03 11.88
C ALA A 183 1.15 -11.03 12.75
N VAL A 184 0.48 -11.72 13.67
CA VAL A 184 1.11 -12.77 14.49
C VAL A 184 1.64 -13.90 13.61
N CYS A 185 0.85 -14.37 12.63
CA CYS A 185 1.27 -15.43 11.71
C CYS A 185 2.52 -15.06 10.91
N PHE A 186 2.57 -13.85 10.33
CA PHE A 186 3.75 -13.48 9.54
C PHE A 186 4.99 -13.18 10.41
N PHE A 187 4.85 -12.65 11.63
CA PHE A 187 5.99 -12.50 12.53
C PHE A 187 6.57 -13.87 12.94
N ILE A 188 5.72 -14.84 13.27
CA ILE A 188 6.16 -16.21 13.54
C ILE A 188 6.86 -16.79 12.31
N SER A 189 6.30 -16.62 11.13
CA SER A 189 6.88 -17.08 9.86
C SER A 189 8.26 -16.49 9.59
N ILE A 190 8.45 -15.19 9.81
CA ILE A 190 9.75 -14.52 9.66
C ILE A 190 10.79 -15.10 10.63
N ILE A 191 10.43 -15.32 11.91
CA ILE A 191 11.33 -15.89 12.92
C ILE A 191 11.73 -17.32 12.50
N ILE A 192 10.78 -18.15 12.11
CA ILE A 192 11.03 -19.51 11.65
C ILE A 192 11.91 -19.51 10.40
N ALA A 193 11.67 -18.60 9.46
CA ALA A 193 12.51 -18.47 8.26
C ALA A 193 13.98 -18.20 8.61
N ILE A 194 14.23 -17.30 9.54
CA ILE A 194 15.59 -17.00 10.03
C ILE A 194 16.23 -18.24 10.65
N VAL A 195 15.52 -18.91 11.56
CA VAL A 195 16.06 -20.08 12.28
C VAL A 195 16.43 -21.21 11.32
N VAL A 196 15.53 -21.56 10.39
CA VAL A 196 15.76 -22.65 9.45
C VAL A 196 16.92 -22.33 8.50
N LEU A 197 16.96 -21.11 7.94
CA LEU A 197 18.06 -20.72 7.05
C LEU A 197 19.40 -20.63 7.80
N TYR A 198 19.40 -20.16 9.05
CA TYR A 198 20.60 -20.12 9.86
C TYR A 198 21.16 -21.51 10.12
N LEU A 199 20.31 -22.47 10.50
CA LEU A 199 20.73 -23.88 10.70
C LEU A 199 21.26 -24.50 9.41
N LYS A 200 20.68 -24.17 8.25
CA LYS A 200 21.22 -24.62 6.95
C LYS A 200 22.60 -24.04 6.67
N VAL A 201 22.81 -22.76 6.90
CA VAL A 201 24.15 -22.13 6.73
C VAL A 201 25.16 -22.74 7.68
N ASP A 202 24.80 -22.97 8.95
CA ASP A 202 25.67 -23.58 9.95
C ASP A 202 26.13 -25.01 9.57
N SER A 203 25.30 -25.73 8.81
CA SER A 203 25.62 -27.06 8.29
C SER A 203 26.61 -27.06 7.10
N ILE A 204 26.90 -25.91 6.49
CA ILE A 204 27.80 -25.79 5.33
C ILE A 204 29.26 -25.68 5.81
N PRO A 205 30.20 -26.48 5.27
CA PRO A 205 31.61 -26.36 5.61
C PRO A 205 32.17 -24.96 5.35
N GLN A 206 32.94 -24.44 6.31
CA GLN A 206 33.51 -23.09 6.20
C GLN A 206 34.35 -22.84 4.95
N GLU A 207 35.00 -23.88 4.42
CA GLU A 207 35.75 -23.81 3.15
C GLU A 207 34.87 -23.44 1.95
N ILE A 208 33.61 -23.87 1.95
CA ILE A 208 32.62 -23.52 0.92
C ILE A 208 32.13 -22.11 1.14
N LEU A 209 31.77 -21.77 2.38
CA LEU A 209 31.28 -20.41 2.73
C LEU A 209 32.33 -19.34 2.44
N SER A 210 33.62 -19.62 2.65
CA SER A 210 34.70 -18.65 2.38
C SER A 210 34.88 -18.32 0.90
N LYS A 211 34.37 -19.16 -0.02
CA LYS A 211 34.39 -18.94 -1.46
C LYS A 211 33.23 -18.10 -1.99
N VAL A 212 32.22 -17.87 -1.17
CA VAL A 212 31.06 -17.04 -1.56
C VAL A 212 31.45 -15.57 -1.50
N ASP A 213 31.32 -14.87 -2.62
CA ASP A 213 31.55 -13.42 -2.64
C ASP A 213 30.38 -12.68 -1.97
N VAL A 214 30.61 -12.23 -0.75
CA VAL A 214 29.65 -11.47 0.06
C VAL A 214 29.86 -9.96 -0.02
N SER A 215 30.66 -9.46 -0.95
CA SER A 215 31.03 -8.03 -1.07
C SER A 215 29.82 -7.10 -1.08
N LYS A 216 28.73 -7.48 -1.76
CA LYS A 216 27.48 -6.69 -1.81
C LYS A 216 26.73 -6.62 -0.48
N PHE A 217 27.07 -7.43 0.52
CA PHE A 217 26.52 -7.40 1.88
C PHE A 217 27.45 -6.73 2.89
N HIS A 218 28.61 -6.20 2.48
CA HIS A 218 29.42 -5.38 3.35
C HIS A 218 28.84 -3.95 3.45
N ILE A 219 29.03 -3.32 4.61
CA ILE A 219 28.53 -1.94 4.85
C ILE A 219 29.10 -0.95 3.82
N LYS A 220 30.33 -1.17 3.34
CA LYS A 220 30.93 -0.35 2.29
C LYS A 220 30.15 -0.35 0.97
N SER A 221 29.46 -1.44 0.64
CA SER A 221 28.64 -1.54 -0.58
C SER A 221 27.45 -0.57 -0.60
N ILE A 222 27.01 -0.10 0.55
CA ILE A 222 25.94 0.89 0.69
C ILE A 222 26.31 2.21 -0.03
N PHE A 223 27.60 2.53 -0.09
CA PHE A 223 28.12 3.78 -0.67
C PHE A 223 28.75 3.60 -2.04
N GLN A 224 28.78 2.37 -2.57
CA GLN A 224 29.34 2.05 -3.88
C GLN A 224 28.21 1.96 -4.91
N SER A 225 27.93 3.06 -5.62
CA SER A 225 26.95 3.08 -6.70
C SER A 225 27.61 3.28 -8.05
N GLU A 226 27.15 2.54 -9.06
CA GLU A 226 27.42 2.85 -10.46
C GLU A 226 26.72 4.16 -10.84
N SER A 227 27.44 5.11 -11.45
CA SER A 227 26.95 6.46 -11.76
C SER A 227 25.65 6.47 -12.56
N ASP A 228 25.45 5.52 -13.46
CA ASP A 228 24.29 5.49 -14.37
C ASP A 228 22.97 5.07 -13.69
N LYS A 229 23.06 4.43 -12.51
CA LYS A 229 21.87 3.98 -11.73
C LYS A 229 21.50 4.95 -10.61
N ILE A 230 22.31 5.97 -10.37
CA ILE A 230 22.16 6.89 -9.22
C ILE A 230 20.82 7.65 -9.27
N TRP A 231 20.39 8.10 -10.43
CA TRP A 231 19.13 8.83 -10.58
C TRP A 231 17.91 7.97 -10.23
N ASN A 232 17.84 6.76 -10.76
CA ASN A 232 16.75 5.82 -10.46
C ASN A 232 16.73 5.46 -8.98
N PHE A 233 17.90 5.34 -8.37
CA PHE A 233 18.03 5.09 -6.94
C PHE A 233 17.56 6.29 -6.09
N ILE A 234 17.97 7.51 -6.42
CA ILE A 234 17.51 8.72 -5.73
C ILE A 234 15.98 8.87 -5.86
N LEU A 235 15.44 8.69 -7.06
CA LEU A 235 14.00 8.73 -7.29
C LEU A 235 13.25 7.67 -6.45
N LEU A 236 13.80 6.47 -6.33
CA LEU A 236 13.24 5.41 -5.50
C LEU A 236 13.28 5.77 -4.01
N CYS A 237 14.39 6.33 -3.52
CA CYS A 237 14.51 6.80 -2.15
C CYS A 237 13.49 7.91 -1.84
N VAL A 238 13.37 8.90 -2.73
CA VAL A 238 12.40 9.99 -2.57
C VAL A 238 10.96 9.46 -2.63
N TYR A 239 10.68 8.53 -3.55
CA TYR A 239 9.38 7.86 -3.64
C TYR A 239 9.00 7.17 -2.32
N PHE A 240 9.90 6.41 -1.73
CA PHE A 240 9.64 5.71 -0.47
C PHE A 240 9.59 6.63 0.76
N LEU A 241 10.27 7.79 0.71
CA LEU A 241 10.19 8.78 1.79
C LEU A 241 8.84 9.51 1.81
N ILE A 242 8.15 9.60 0.68
CA ILE A 242 6.83 10.23 0.65
C ILE A 242 5.91 9.46 1.59
N PRO A 243 5.30 10.15 2.58
CA PRO A 243 4.39 9.48 3.46
C PRO A 243 3.27 8.85 2.63
N GLY A 244 3.13 7.54 2.75
CA GLY A 244 2.13 6.77 1.99
C GLY A 244 0.73 7.25 2.31
N MET A 245 0.29 8.31 1.64
CA MET A 245 -1.04 8.90 1.79
C MET A 245 -2.09 8.09 1.00
N ASN A 246 -1.87 6.78 0.84
CA ASN A 246 -2.86 5.93 0.21
C ASN A 246 -4.16 5.89 1.02
N PRO A 247 -5.30 5.57 0.41
CA PRO A 247 -6.60 5.62 1.06
C PRO A 247 -6.69 4.80 2.35
N ALA A 248 -6.03 3.62 2.41
CA ALA A 248 -6.03 2.78 3.61
C ALA A 248 -5.24 3.42 4.76
N SER A 249 -4.09 4.03 4.49
CA SER A 249 -3.30 4.76 5.50
C SER A 249 -4.07 5.93 6.09
N ILE A 250 -4.77 6.71 5.25
CA ILE A 250 -5.63 7.80 5.73
C ILE A 250 -6.80 7.24 6.56
N GLN A 251 -7.39 6.12 6.16
CA GLN A 251 -8.43 5.46 6.95
C GLN A 251 -7.92 5.13 8.36
N ARG A 252 -6.69 4.56 8.51
CA ARG A 252 -6.09 4.28 9.83
C ARG A 252 -5.88 5.55 10.64
N LEU A 253 -5.53 6.67 10.00
CA LEU A 253 -5.41 7.97 10.66
C LEU A 253 -6.75 8.53 11.13
N THR A 254 -7.86 8.22 10.46
CA THR A 254 -9.19 8.69 10.87
C THR A 254 -9.86 7.83 11.93
N MET A 255 -9.39 6.59 12.13
CA MET A 255 -9.96 5.60 13.06
C MET A 255 -9.56 5.81 14.51
N GLY A 256 -8.51 6.58 14.79
CA GLY A 256 -8.05 6.83 16.15
C GLY A 256 -9.10 7.55 17.02
N PHE A 257 -9.10 7.25 18.30
CA PHE A 257 -9.95 7.94 19.27
C PHE A 257 -9.42 9.35 19.55
N HIS A 258 -8.10 9.46 19.73
CA HIS A 258 -7.43 10.74 19.95
C HIS A 258 -6.03 10.76 19.29
N VAL A 259 -5.45 11.94 19.18
CA VAL A 259 -4.21 12.20 18.43
C VAL A 259 -3.00 11.45 19.00
N ASP A 260 -2.86 11.39 20.33
CA ASP A 260 -1.71 10.75 20.98
C ASP A 260 -1.69 9.24 20.73
N GLN A 261 -2.88 8.62 20.70
CA GLN A 261 -3.02 7.23 20.30
C GLN A 261 -2.50 7.00 18.86
N LEU A 262 -2.88 7.87 17.93
CA LEU A 262 -2.41 7.79 16.54
C LEU A 262 -0.89 7.94 16.47
N ARG A 263 -0.33 8.95 17.15
CA ARG A 263 1.12 9.17 17.18
C ARG A 263 1.86 7.93 17.66
N SER A 264 1.43 7.36 18.79
CA SER A 264 2.04 6.17 19.36
C SER A 264 1.90 4.97 18.43
N SER A 265 0.72 4.75 17.83
CA SER A 265 0.50 3.63 16.91
C SER A 265 1.40 3.71 15.66
N TRP A 266 1.52 4.89 15.05
CA TRP A 266 2.39 5.07 13.88
C TRP A 266 3.88 5.02 14.23
N PHE A 267 4.28 5.49 15.41
CA PHE A 267 5.66 5.37 15.89
C PHE A 267 6.06 3.92 16.15
N ILE A 268 5.22 3.15 16.84
CA ILE A 268 5.48 1.73 17.07
C ILE A 268 5.48 0.97 15.73
N SER A 269 4.60 1.32 14.81
CA SER A 269 4.57 0.73 13.46
C SER A 269 5.86 1.02 12.68
N PHE A 270 6.44 2.23 12.82
CA PHE A 270 7.76 2.55 12.26
C PHE A 270 8.82 1.58 12.78
N LEU A 271 8.90 1.37 14.10
CA LEU A 271 9.89 0.46 14.72
C LEU A 271 9.70 -0.98 14.25
N LEU A 272 8.45 -1.47 14.22
CA LEU A 272 8.14 -2.83 13.76
C LEU A 272 8.46 -3.01 12.27
N LEU A 273 8.14 -2.02 11.43
CA LEU A 273 8.48 -2.09 10.02
C LEU A 273 10.00 -2.07 9.80
N LEU A 274 10.75 -1.29 10.57
CA LEU A 274 12.21 -1.27 10.52
C LEU A 274 12.79 -2.65 10.86
N ILE A 275 12.29 -3.30 11.92
CA ILE A 275 12.68 -4.67 12.29
C ILE A 275 12.38 -5.63 11.12
N VAL A 276 11.19 -5.56 10.51
CA VAL A 276 10.82 -6.42 9.36
C VAL A 276 11.76 -6.19 8.17
N LYS A 277 12.18 -4.95 7.88
CA LYS A 277 13.13 -4.68 6.79
C LYS A 277 14.51 -5.26 7.06
N LEU A 278 15.01 -5.09 8.29
CA LEU A 278 16.31 -5.64 8.68
C LEU A 278 16.29 -7.18 8.69
N THR A 279 15.24 -7.79 9.21
CA THR A 279 15.09 -9.26 9.19
C THR A 279 14.95 -9.81 7.77
N CYS A 280 14.26 -9.09 6.87
CA CYS A 280 14.18 -9.47 5.46
C CYS A 280 15.56 -9.42 4.77
N ALA A 281 16.36 -8.38 5.03
CA ALA A 281 17.74 -8.30 4.54
C ALA A 281 18.60 -9.47 5.05
N TYR A 282 18.43 -9.84 6.32
CA TYR A 282 19.13 -10.97 6.93
C TYR A 282 18.71 -12.33 6.35
N ILE A 283 17.40 -12.55 6.13
CA ILE A 283 16.89 -13.75 5.43
C ILE A 283 17.53 -13.88 4.05
N VAL A 284 17.60 -12.77 3.30
CA VAL A 284 18.22 -12.78 1.96
C VAL A 284 19.72 -13.04 2.02
N TYR A 285 20.42 -12.50 3.02
CA TYR A 285 21.83 -12.79 3.24
C TYR A 285 22.07 -14.29 3.49
N LEU A 286 21.29 -14.91 4.37
CA LEU A 286 21.38 -16.35 4.64
C LEU A 286 21.04 -17.18 3.39
N LEU A 287 20.02 -16.79 2.63
CA LEU A 287 19.66 -17.46 1.38
C LEU A 287 20.76 -17.33 0.33
N TYR A 288 21.44 -16.19 0.29
CA TYR A 288 22.56 -15.95 -0.62
C TYR A 288 23.78 -16.79 -0.25
N LEU A 289 24.08 -16.98 1.02
CA LEU A 289 25.18 -17.86 1.47
C LEU A 289 24.97 -19.32 1.03
N THR A 290 23.72 -19.79 1.07
CA THR A 290 23.39 -21.15 0.64
C THR A 290 23.29 -21.28 -0.89
N ASN A 291 22.90 -20.21 -1.59
CA ASN A 291 22.62 -20.25 -3.03
C ASN A 291 23.02 -18.90 -3.70
N PRO A 292 24.32 -18.69 -4.00
CA PRO A 292 24.80 -17.38 -4.47
C PRO A 292 24.44 -17.03 -5.92
N ASN A 293 24.01 -18.00 -6.74
CA ASN A 293 23.78 -17.84 -8.18
C ASN A 293 22.34 -18.08 -8.62
N LEU A 294 21.36 -17.78 -7.74
CA LEU A 294 19.95 -17.91 -8.12
C LEU A 294 19.50 -16.82 -9.08
N GLN A 295 18.69 -17.21 -10.05
CA GLN A 295 17.90 -16.25 -10.83
C GLN A 295 16.75 -15.67 -9.98
N GLU A 296 16.30 -14.47 -10.31
CA GLU A 296 15.23 -13.79 -9.58
C GLU A 296 13.96 -14.65 -9.44
N SER A 297 13.59 -15.37 -10.48
CA SER A 297 12.44 -16.28 -10.50
C SER A 297 12.57 -17.48 -9.56
N GLN A 298 13.80 -17.85 -9.19
CA GLN A 298 14.10 -19.00 -8.33
C GLN A 298 14.18 -18.64 -6.84
N LEU A 299 14.28 -17.36 -6.49
CA LEU A 299 14.45 -16.92 -5.09
C LEU A 299 13.34 -17.42 -4.19
N PHE A 300 12.10 -17.18 -4.60
CA PHE A 300 10.95 -17.58 -3.81
C PHE A 300 10.75 -19.09 -3.76
N PRO A 301 10.82 -19.83 -4.89
CA PRO A 301 10.89 -21.29 -4.88
C PRO A 301 11.94 -21.85 -3.92
N THR A 302 13.16 -21.35 -4.00
CA THR A 302 14.27 -21.82 -3.15
C THR A 302 14.02 -21.52 -1.67
N LEU A 303 13.49 -20.33 -1.35
CA LEU A 303 13.11 -20.01 0.02
C LEU A 303 12.09 -21.03 0.56
N ILE A 304 10.98 -21.28 -0.15
CA ILE A 304 9.96 -22.23 0.30
C ILE A 304 10.51 -23.66 0.38
N ASN A 305 11.28 -24.10 -0.61
CA ASN A 305 11.85 -25.45 -0.63
C ASN A 305 13.00 -25.63 0.38
N SER A 306 13.49 -24.55 1.00
CA SER A 306 14.42 -24.66 2.11
C SER A 306 13.79 -25.25 3.37
N PHE A 307 12.45 -25.34 3.44
CA PHE A 307 11.70 -25.88 4.56
C PHE A 307 11.26 -27.32 4.25
N GLU A 308 12.06 -28.29 4.65
CA GLU A 308 11.85 -29.71 4.37
C GLU A 308 10.96 -30.40 5.42
N ILE A 309 10.75 -29.77 6.57
CA ILE A 309 10.00 -30.34 7.69
C ILE A 309 8.49 -30.07 7.50
N ASP A 310 7.68 -31.12 7.54
CA ASP A 310 6.22 -31.03 7.53
C ASP A 310 5.72 -30.08 8.63
N GLY A 311 4.77 -29.22 8.30
CA GLY A 311 4.22 -28.21 9.19
C GLY A 311 5.03 -26.90 9.20
N VAL A 312 6.35 -26.94 9.12
CA VAL A 312 7.20 -25.71 9.09
C VAL A 312 7.04 -24.98 7.76
N LYS A 313 6.98 -25.72 6.65
CA LYS A 313 6.67 -25.19 5.32
C LYS A 313 5.30 -24.53 5.29
N ALA A 314 4.29 -25.16 5.90
CA ALA A 314 2.95 -24.59 5.98
C ALA A 314 2.91 -23.27 6.76
N ILE A 315 3.64 -23.15 7.88
CA ILE A 315 3.71 -21.91 8.66
C ILE A 315 4.32 -20.78 7.84
N LEU A 316 5.38 -21.04 7.07
CA LEU A 316 5.96 -20.04 6.17
C LEU A 316 4.94 -19.56 5.12
N ILE A 317 4.27 -20.50 4.46
CA ILE A 317 3.27 -20.20 3.45
C ILE A 317 2.10 -19.41 4.07
N ILE A 318 1.61 -19.81 5.24
CA ILE A 318 0.57 -19.07 5.99
C ILE A 318 1.01 -17.64 6.31
N GLY A 319 2.27 -17.44 6.70
CA GLY A 319 2.81 -16.11 6.95
C GLY A 319 2.76 -15.22 5.70
N ILE A 320 3.13 -15.73 4.54
CA ILE A 320 3.11 -14.99 3.28
C ILE A 320 1.67 -14.75 2.80
N ILE A 321 0.79 -15.74 2.91
CA ILE A 321 -0.64 -15.59 2.66
C ILE A 321 -1.21 -14.48 3.56
N SER A 322 -0.86 -14.48 4.85
CA SER A 322 -1.29 -13.48 5.83
C SER A 322 -0.89 -12.07 5.41
N MET A 323 0.36 -11.85 4.94
CA MET A 323 0.83 -10.56 4.43
C MET A 323 0.02 -10.10 3.21
N ALA A 324 -0.30 -10.99 2.28
CA ALA A 324 -1.04 -10.64 1.06
C ALA A 324 -2.52 -10.38 1.37
N MET A 325 -3.15 -11.20 2.22
CA MET A 325 -4.56 -11.09 2.59
C MET A 325 -4.84 -9.81 3.38
N SER A 326 -4.06 -9.50 4.42
CA SER A 326 -4.26 -8.31 5.26
C SER A 326 -4.24 -7.01 4.45
N THR A 327 -3.34 -6.94 3.48
CA THR A 327 -3.24 -5.79 2.58
C THR A 327 -4.43 -5.74 1.61
N ALA A 328 -4.80 -6.88 1.00
CA ALA A 328 -5.93 -6.96 0.08
C ALA A 328 -7.26 -6.62 0.77
N ASP A 329 -7.51 -7.11 1.98
CA ASP A 329 -8.72 -6.84 2.77
C ASP A 329 -8.87 -5.35 3.09
N SER A 330 -7.80 -4.74 3.53
CA SER A 330 -7.74 -3.32 3.83
C SER A 330 -8.08 -2.47 2.61
N PHE A 331 -7.54 -2.83 1.46
CA PHE A 331 -7.76 -2.13 0.22
C PHE A 331 -9.15 -2.38 -0.37
N LEU A 332 -9.70 -3.58 -0.27
CA LEU A 332 -11.07 -3.88 -0.66
C LEU A 332 -12.08 -3.07 0.18
N ASN A 333 -11.89 -3.04 1.50
CA ASN A 333 -12.76 -2.27 2.38
C ASN A 333 -12.78 -0.78 2.02
N ILE A 334 -11.61 -0.14 1.93
CA ILE A 334 -11.56 1.31 1.67
C ILE A 334 -12.02 1.67 0.24
N SER A 335 -11.74 0.85 -0.76
CA SER A 335 -12.20 1.11 -2.13
C SER A 335 -13.72 1.09 -2.24
N ALA A 336 -14.36 0.14 -1.54
CA ALA A 336 -15.82 0.07 -1.44
C ALA A 336 -16.41 1.31 -0.77
N VAL A 337 -15.77 1.81 0.31
CA VAL A 337 -16.18 3.03 1.00
C VAL A 337 -16.04 4.24 0.08
N LEU A 338 -14.93 4.40 -0.63
CA LEU A 338 -14.69 5.49 -1.57
C LEU A 338 -15.81 5.60 -2.61
N ILE A 339 -16.20 4.48 -3.21
CA ILE A 339 -17.26 4.50 -4.21
C ILE A 339 -18.63 4.71 -3.57
N ALA A 340 -18.98 3.96 -2.54
CA ALA A 340 -20.32 4.01 -1.96
C ALA A 340 -20.62 5.31 -1.20
N ASN A 341 -19.62 5.86 -0.51
CA ASN A 341 -19.84 7.05 0.32
C ASN A 341 -19.53 8.36 -0.41
N ASP A 342 -18.60 8.34 -1.37
CA ASP A 342 -18.00 9.57 -1.88
C ASP A 342 -18.30 9.89 -3.35
N THR A 343 -19.00 8.97 -4.09
CA THR A 343 -19.41 9.20 -5.47
C THR A 343 -20.92 9.40 -5.62
N TYR A 344 -21.57 8.68 -6.51
CA TYR A 344 -22.99 8.85 -6.85
C TYR A 344 -23.96 8.54 -5.70
N ALA A 345 -23.57 7.71 -4.75
CA ALA A 345 -24.40 7.35 -3.62
C ALA A 345 -24.32 8.36 -2.43
N TYR A 346 -23.62 9.46 -2.59
CA TYR A 346 -23.37 10.46 -1.54
C TYR A 346 -24.65 10.93 -0.81
N LYS A 347 -25.76 11.10 -1.54
CA LYS A 347 -27.05 11.54 -0.99
C LYS A 347 -27.94 10.41 -0.42
N GLN A 348 -27.52 9.13 -0.53
CA GLN A 348 -28.31 7.99 -0.06
C GLN A 348 -28.22 7.81 1.47
N SER A 349 -29.17 7.07 2.05
CA SER A 349 -29.14 6.71 3.47
C SER A 349 -27.92 5.82 3.79
N SER A 350 -27.47 5.86 5.05
CA SER A 350 -26.31 5.09 5.50
C SER A 350 -26.44 3.57 5.30
N VAL A 351 -27.66 3.04 5.44
CA VAL A 351 -27.94 1.61 5.19
C VAL A 351 -27.85 1.28 3.70
N LYS A 352 -28.39 2.13 2.83
CA LYS A 352 -28.31 1.93 1.37
C LYS A 352 -26.87 2.04 0.88
N LYS A 353 -26.09 2.98 1.42
CA LYS A 353 -24.66 3.09 1.14
C LYS A 353 -23.90 1.81 1.52
N LEU A 354 -24.25 1.17 2.63
CA LEU A 354 -23.62 -0.11 3.03
C LEU A 354 -23.88 -1.21 1.99
N SER A 355 -25.12 -1.34 1.50
CA SER A 355 -25.45 -2.32 0.45
C SER A 355 -24.66 -2.04 -0.84
N ILE A 356 -24.52 -0.76 -1.20
CA ILE A 356 -23.73 -0.32 -2.35
C ILE A 356 -22.24 -0.64 -2.14
N ALA A 357 -21.70 -0.38 -0.94
CA ALA A 357 -20.30 -0.70 -0.62
C ALA A 357 -19.99 -2.18 -0.78
N ARG A 358 -20.84 -3.06 -0.27
CA ARG A 358 -20.69 -4.52 -0.44
C ARG A 358 -20.64 -4.94 -1.92
N LYS A 359 -21.55 -4.39 -2.74
CA LYS A 359 -21.56 -4.66 -4.20
C LYS A 359 -20.29 -4.15 -4.89
N TRP A 360 -19.84 -2.96 -4.57
CA TRP A 360 -18.62 -2.40 -5.16
C TRP A 360 -17.34 -3.08 -4.67
N SER A 361 -17.29 -3.53 -3.41
CA SER A 361 -16.19 -4.38 -2.95
C SER A 361 -16.05 -5.63 -3.83
N PHE A 362 -17.17 -6.29 -4.15
CA PHE A 362 -17.18 -7.44 -5.02
C PHE A 362 -16.74 -7.11 -6.46
N ILE A 363 -17.28 -6.03 -7.06
CA ILE A 363 -16.90 -5.59 -8.41
C ILE A 363 -15.41 -5.25 -8.48
N ILE A 364 -14.89 -4.51 -7.51
CA ILE A 364 -13.47 -4.13 -7.47
C ILE A 364 -12.58 -5.36 -7.30
N GLY A 365 -12.98 -6.31 -6.46
CA GLY A 365 -12.23 -7.56 -6.28
C GLY A 365 -12.14 -8.37 -7.58
N ILE A 366 -13.24 -8.54 -8.32
CA ILE A 366 -13.24 -9.20 -9.63
C ILE A 366 -12.37 -8.41 -10.62
N SER A 367 -12.49 -7.09 -10.67
CA SER A 367 -11.68 -6.25 -11.55
C SER A 367 -10.18 -6.38 -11.22
N ALA A 368 -9.83 -6.49 -9.92
CA ALA A 368 -8.45 -6.71 -9.48
C ALA A 368 -7.92 -8.10 -9.93
N ILE A 369 -8.75 -9.16 -9.87
CA ILE A 369 -8.39 -10.47 -10.41
C ILE A 369 -8.03 -10.34 -11.90
N ILE A 370 -8.86 -9.66 -12.69
CA ILE A 370 -8.62 -9.45 -14.12
C ILE A 370 -7.33 -8.67 -14.34
N LEU A 371 -7.10 -7.59 -13.59
CA LEU A 371 -5.91 -6.76 -13.70
C LEU A 371 -4.60 -7.53 -13.41
N THR A 372 -4.65 -8.60 -12.61
CA THR A 372 -3.48 -9.43 -12.30
C THR A 372 -2.80 -9.99 -13.55
N PHE A 373 -3.55 -10.16 -14.63
CA PHE A 373 -3.06 -10.76 -15.88
C PHE A 373 -2.44 -9.76 -16.86
N PHE A 374 -2.53 -8.45 -16.61
CA PHE A 374 -2.06 -7.43 -17.55
C PHE A 374 -0.55 -7.16 -17.53
N LYS A 375 0.13 -7.36 -16.38
CA LYS A 375 1.59 -7.15 -16.24
C LYS A 375 2.24 -8.32 -15.54
N ASN A 376 3.40 -8.73 -16.01
CA ASN A 376 4.10 -9.91 -15.45
C ASN A 376 4.95 -9.58 -14.22
N ASP A 377 5.56 -8.40 -14.15
CA ASP A 377 6.40 -7.98 -13.02
C ASP A 377 5.60 -7.30 -11.90
N LEU A 378 5.87 -7.71 -10.64
CA LEU A 378 5.18 -7.21 -9.45
C LEU A 378 5.48 -5.75 -9.15
N LEU A 379 6.74 -5.33 -9.30
CA LEU A 379 7.13 -3.95 -9.02
C LEU A 379 6.52 -3.00 -10.04
N SER A 380 6.57 -3.35 -11.33
CA SER A 380 5.95 -2.57 -12.40
C SER A 380 4.43 -2.43 -12.22
N LEU A 381 3.75 -3.50 -11.77
CA LEU A 381 2.31 -3.44 -11.48
C LEU A 381 2.01 -2.55 -10.27
N LEU A 382 2.85 -2.62 -9.22
CA LEU A 382 2.74 -1.78 -8.03
C LEU A 382 2.90 -0.29 -8.37
N LEU A 383 3.94 0.06 -9.13
CA LEU A 383 4.24 1.44 -9.51
C LEU A 383 3.15 1.98 -10.45
N PHE A 384 2.72 1.19 -11.42
CA PHE A 384 1.60 1.53 -12.30
C PHE A 384 0.31 1.82 -11.52
N ALA A 385 -0.05 0.98 -10.55
CA ALA A 385 -1.23 1.20 -9.70
C ALA A 385 -1.12 2.50 -8.89
N ASN A 386 0.04 2.76 -8.30
CA ASN A 386 0.30 3.96 -7.51
C ASN A 386 0.31 5.25 -8.33
N SER A 387 0.63 5.19 -9.63
CA SER A 387 0.69 6.37 -10.50
C SER A 387 -0.67 7.04 -10.72
N PHE A 388 -1.77 6.32 -10.53
CA PHE A 388 -3.13 6.87 -10.63
C PHE A 388 -3.69 7.50 -9.36
N TYR A 389 -2.97 7.42 -8.25
CA TYR A 389 -3.41 8.02 -6.99
C TYR A 389 -2.37 8.96 -6.38
N ILE A 390 -1.15 8.48 -6.16
CA ILE A 390 -0.12 9.23 -5.41
C ILE A 390 0.13 10.62 -6.00
N PRO A 391 0.48 10.78 -7.30
CA PRO A 391 0.80 12.10 -7.84
C PRO A 391 -0.41 13.01 -7.94
N ILE A 392 -1.62 12.45 -8.01
CA ILE A 392 -2.85 13.23 -8.20
C ILE A 392 -3.35 13.80 -6.87
N VAL A 393 -3.32 13.00 -5.79
CA VAL A 393 -4.01 13.32 -4.54
C VAL A 393 -3.05 13.76 -3.43
N THR A 394 -1.83 13.23 -3.38
CA THR A 394 -0.94 13.41 -2.23
C THR A 394 -0.59 14.88 -1.97
N VAL A 395 -0.26 15.65 -2.99
CA VAL A 395 0.14 17.06 -2.81
C VAL A 395 -1.01 17.93 -2.30
N PRO A 396 -2.20 17.94 -2.91
CA PRO A 396 -3.35 18.68 -2.38
C PRO A 396 -3.78 18.22 -0.98
N LEU A 397 -3.67 16.91 -0.69
CA LEU A 397 -3.98 16.36 0.63
C LEU A 397 -2.99 16.83 1.69
N LEU A 398 -1.69 16.80 1.41
CA LEU A 398 -0.68 17.33 2.32
C LEU A 398 -0.87 18.83 2.54
N ALA A 399 -1.12 19.61 1.49
CA ALA A 399 -1.42 21.02 1.61
C ALA A 399 -2.63 21.26 2.54
N LEU A 400 -3.68 20.45 2.42
CA LEU A 400 -4.85 20.49 3.32
C LEU A 400 -4.46 20.18 4.77
N ILE A 401 -3.73 19.09 5.02
CA ILE A 401 -3.31 18.67 6.37
C ILE A 401 -2.39 19.72 7.02
N PHE A 402 -1.55 20.40 6.25
CA PHE A 402 -0.70 21.50 6.70
C PHE A 402 -1.44 22.86 6.71
N ASN A 403 -2.76 22.86 6.49
CA ASN A 403 -3.65 24.01 6.59
C ASN A 403 -3.37 25.15 5.58
N PHE A 404 -2.85 24.81 4.38
CA PHE A 404 -2.78 25.78 3.30
C PHE A 404 -4.18 26.11 2.78
N LYS A 405 -4.46 27.40 2.58
CA LYS A 405 -5.75 27.90 2.09
C LYS A 405 -5.76 27.91 0.57
N LEU A 406 -6.09 26.79 -0.03
CA LEU A 406 -6.18 26.63 -1.50
C LEU A 406 -7.63 26.72 -1.97
N THR A 407 -7.85 27.20 -3.19
CA THR A 407 -9.17 27.23 -3.82
C THR A 407 -9.49 25.92 -4.53
N GLU A 408 -10.78 25.60 -4.65
CA GLU A 408 -11.25 24.42 -5.39
C GLU A 408 -10.67 24.37 -6.82
N ARG A 409 -10.64 25.52 -7.51
CA ARG A 409 -10.14 25.61 -8.90
C ARG A 409 -8.68 25.22 -9.04
N CYS A 410 -7.81 25.71 -8.15
CA CYS A 410 -6.36 25.37 -8.16
C CYS A 410 -6.17 23.87 -7.94
N VAL A 411 -6.91 23.28 -7.02
CA VAL A 411 -6.81 21.85 -6.71
C VAL A 411 -7.28 21.00 -7.88
N ILE A 412 -8.43 21.33 -8.52
CA ILE A 412 -8.89 20.60 -9.70
C ILE A 412 -7.86 20.68 -10.82
N PHE A 413 -7.31 21.89 -11.08
CA PHE A 413 -6.37 22.11 -12.16
C PHE A 413 -5.07 21.32 -11.94
N SER A 414 -4.53 21.32 -10.73
CA SER A 414 -3.32 20.54 -10.41
C SER A 414 -3.55 19.04 -10.48
N MET A 415 -4.69 18.53 -9.99
CA MET A 415 -5.05 17.11 -10.10
C MET A 415 -5.22 16.67 -11.55
N ALA A 416 -5.89 17.49 -12.38
CA ALA A 416 -6.11 17.20 -13.80
C ALA A 416 -4.80 17.18 -14.60
N THR A 417 -3.92 18.16 -14.41
CA THR A 417 -2.63 18.20 -15.11
C THR A 417 -1.74 17.02 -14.73
N SER A 418 -1.71 16.63 -13.47
CA SER A 418 -0.98 15.45 -13.01
C SER A 418 -1.53 14.16 -13.60
N PHE A 419 -2.86 14.01 -13.65
CA PHE A 419 -3.51 12.86 -14.28
C PHE A 419 -3.19 12.76 -15.77
N ILE A 420 -3.33 13.88 -16.52
CA ILE A 420 -3.00 13.94 -17.95
C ILE A 420 -1.54 13.55 -18.17
N PHE A 421 -0.62 14.08 -17.37
CA PHE A 421 0.81 13.76 -17.47
C PHE A 421 1.06 12.26 -17.29
N VAL A 422 0.46 11.63 -16.27
CA VAL A 422 0.56 10.17 -16.05
C VAL A 422 0.03 9.39 -17.23
N CYS A 423 -1.15 9.77 -17.76
CA CYS A 423 -1.73 9.13 -18.94
C CYS A 423 -0.85 9.25 -20.18
N VAL A 424 -0.29 10.43 -20.43
CA VAL A 424 0.63 10.66 -21.57
C VAL A 424 1.89 9.79 -21.42
N CYS A 425 2.49 9.73 -20.22
CA CYS A 425 3.67 8.92 -19.97
C CYS A 425 3.42 7.42 -20.18
N HIS A 426 2.30 6.89 -19.69
CA HIS A 426 2.02 5.45 -19.76
C HIS A 426 1.46 5.00 -21.11
N PHE A 427 0.58 5.79 -21.75
CA PHE A 427 -0.20 5.32 -22.89
C PHE A 427 0.21 5.93 -24.23
N ILE A 428 0.95 7.07 -24.24
CA ILE A 428 1.33 7.75 -25.47
C ILE A 428 2.84 7.63 -25.71
N ILE A 429 3.66 8.05 -24.73
CA ILE A 429 5.11 8.14 -24.90
C ILE A 429 5.80 6.83 -24.50
N HIS A 430 5.17 6.02 -23.62
CA HIS A 430 5.76 4.79 -23.06
C HIS A 430 7.17 5.02 -22.47
N VAL A 431 7.26 5.99 -21.55
CA VAL A 431 8.54 6.38 -20.95
C VAL A 431 9.17 5.21 -20.17
N SER A 432 10.51 5.16 -20.19
CA SER A 432 11.29 4.12 -19.48
C SER A 432 11.48 4.40 -17.97
N PHE A 433 11.16 5.61 -17.51
CA PHE A 433 11.24 6.00 -16.11
C PHE A 433 9.86 6.00 -15.43
N GLU A 434 9.85 5.92 -14.11
CA GLU A 434 8.59 5.98 -13.33
C GLU A 434 8.03 7.41 -13.27
N PRO A 435 6.80 7.64 -13.79
CA PRO A 435 6.24 8.99 -13.89
C PRO A 435 5.71 9.55 -12.56
N ILE A 436 5.66 8.77 -11.46
CA ILE A 436 5.05 9.18 -10.19
C ILE A 436 5.68 10.47 -9.66
N MET A 437 7.02 10.52 -9.56
CA MET A 437 7.72 11.66 -9.00
C MET A 437 7.63 12.90 -9.87
N PRO A 438 7.90 12.84 -11.19
CA PRO A 438 7.71 13.97 -12.08
C PRO A 438 6.27 14.49 -12.07
N ALA A 439 5.27 13.61 -12.09
CA ALA A 439 3.86 14.00 -12.03
C ALA A 439 3.48 14.68 -10.69
N MET A 440 4.08 14.23 -9.59
CA MET A 440 3.87 14.82 -8.27
C MET A 440 4.52 16.20 -8.15
N LEU A 441 5.71 16.39 -8.71
CA LEU A 441 6.36 17.70 -8.81
C LEU A 441 5.54 18.65 -9.68
N LEU A 442 5.07 18.18 -10.83
CA LEU A 442 4.18 18.95 -11.70
C LEU A 442 2.90 19.36 -10.95
N ASN A 443 2.27 18.45 -10.21
CA ASN A 443 1.12 18.76 -9.36
C ASN A 443 1.45 19.90 -8.39
N ALA A 444 2.57 19.82 -7.67
CA ALA A 444 2.97 20.84 -6.72
C ALA A 444 3.20 22.20 -7.39
N VAL A 445 3.95 22.23 -8.50
CA VAL A 445 4.22 23.47 -9.25
C VAL A 445 2.91 24.09 -9.72
N VAL A 446 2.03 23.31 -10.36
CA VAL A 446 0.75 23.82 -10.88
C VAL A 446 -0.17 24.28 -9.74
N LEU A 447 -0.20 23.56 -8.61
CA LEU A 447 -1.04 23.89 -7.46
C LEU A 447 -0.65 25.26 -6.88
N PHE A 448 0.62 25.48 -6.59
CA PHE A 448 1.08 26.71 -5.94
C PHE A 448 1.16 27.89 -6.91
N THR A 449 1.52 27.68 -8.17
CA THR A 449 1.55 28.76 -9.19
C THR A 449 0.13 29.22 -9.52
N SER A 450 -0.80 28.30 -9.73
CA SER A 450 -2.22 28.65 -9.99
C SER A 450 -2.85 29.36 -8.80
N HIS A 451 -2.53 28.95 -7.56
CA HIS A 451 -3.00 29.63 -6.35
C HIS A 451 -2.48 31.07 -6.30
N TYR A 452 -1.17 31.28 -6.50
CA TYR A 452 -0.57 32.61 -6.50
C TYR A 452 -1.16 33.51 -7.59
N ILE A 453 -1.37 32.97 -8.80
CA ILE A 453 -1.96 33.75 -9.90
C ILE A 453 -3.41 34.15 -9.59
N ILE A 454 -4.23 33.21 -9.07
CA ILE A 454 -5.62 33.48 -8.75
C ILE A 454 -5.73 34.50 -7.59
N GLU A 455 -4.92 34.35 -6.55
CA GLU A 455 -4.92 35.29 -5.41
C GLU A 455 -4.51 36.70 -5.86
N LYS A 456 -3.46 36.81 -6.69
CA LYS A 456 -3.04 38.07 -7.27
C LYS A 456 -4.12 38.69 -8.16
N TRP A 457 -4.81 37.88 -8.96
CA TRP A 457 -5.92 38.33 -9.82
C TRP A 457 -7.11 38.81 -8.98
N GLU A 458 -7.49 38.10 -7.91
CA GLU A 458 -8.54 38.55 -6.99
C GLU A 458 -8.19 39.86 -6.28
N LEU A 459 -6.93 40.04 -5.88
CA LEU A 459 -6.45 41.31 -5.31
C LEU A 459 -6.56 42.44 -6.34
N LEU A 460 -6.10 42.26 -7.57
CA LEU A 460 -6.17 43.25 -8.63
C LEU A 460 -7.62 43.61 -8.99
N SER A 461 -8.53 42.64 -8.95
CA SER A 461 -9.95 42.87 -9.20
C SER A 461 -10.63 43.70 -8.09
N ARG A 462 -10.24 43.46 -6.82
CA ARG A 462 -10.73 44.28 -5.66
C ARG A 462 -10.27 45.72 -5.71
N PHE A 463 -9.08 45.97 -6.27
CA PHE A 463 -8.58 47.33 -6.46
C PHE A 463 -9.08 48.01 -7.75
N GLY A 464 -10.02 47.45 -8.48
CA GLY A 464 -10.66 48.06 -9.66
C GLY A 464 -9.78 48.12 -10.91
N ILE A 465 -8.53 47.60 -10.85
CA ILE A 465 -7.56 47.68 -11.96
C ILE A 465 -7.99 46.79 -13.14
N THR A 466 -8.76 45.72 -12.92
CA THR A 466 -9.24 44.84 -13.97
C THR A 466 -10.43 45.42 -14.75
N SER A 467 -11.19 46.35 -14.19
CA SER A 467 -12.30 47.00 -14.89
C SER A 467 -11.80 47.89 -16.07
N ASN A 468 -10.59 48.42 -15.99
CA ASN A 468 -10.00 49.23 -17.04
C ASN A 468 -9.44 48.38 -18.20
N LEU A 469 -8.92 47.19 -17.96
CA LEU A 469 -8.44 46.27 -19.01
C LEU A 469 -9.60 45.68 -19.85
N TYR A 470 -10.79 45.50 -19.28
CA TYR A 470 -11.96 45.03 -20.02
C TYR A 470 -12.59 46.14 -20.88
N LYS A 471 -12.45 47.43 -20.48
CA LYS A 471 -12.90 48.57 -21.27
C LYS A 471 -11.99 48.82 -22.47
N ILE A 472 -10.69 48.64 -22.34
CA ILE A 472 -9.70 48.83 -23.43
C ILE A 472 -9.89 47.71 -24.52
N ARG A 473 -10.34 46.52 -24.17
CA ARG A 473 -10.58 45.44 -25.15
C ARG A 473 -11.93 45.54 -25.91
N LYS A 474 -12.82 46.45 -25.49
CA LYS A 474 -14.08 46.76 -26.16
C LYS A 474 -14.00 48.04 -27.01
N SER A 475 -12.88 48.79 -26.94
CA SER A 475 -12.67 50.01 -27.70
C SER A 475 -11.68 49.85 -28.87
N ASN A 476 -11.17 48.64 -29.09
CA ASN A 476 -10.46 48.20 -30.28
C ASN A 476 -11.25 47.00 -30.91
#